data_78aeea78cff77cdaa16d47c090448987
#
_entry.id   78aeea78cff77cdaa16d47c090448987
#
_cell.length_a   1.000
_cell.length_b   1.000
_cell.length_c   1.000
_cell.angle_alpha   90.00
_cell.angle_beta   90.00
_cell.angle_gamma   90.00
#
_symmetry.space_group_name_H-M   'P 1'
#
loop_
_entity.id
_entity.type
_entity.pdbx_description
1 polymer ?
#
loop_
_entity_poly.entity_id
_entity_poly.type
_entity_poly.pdbx_seq_one_letter_code
_entity_poly.pdbx_strand_id
1 'polypeptide(L)'
;MGCVLPVDGFLETLRRETEKHGTVLIFDEVMCGFRTELHGAQGKYGIIPDMTCLGKIIGGGLPAAAYGGKRDIMNCIAPDGSVYQAGTLSGNPLAVTAGLETLQMIRTIPDFYKILEEKTKRLLGGWLDAAAEAGVAVQVHQSGSMFCLFFNDK
;
A
#
# COMPACT_ATOMS: atom_id res chain seq x y z
N MET A 1 5.25 6.78 11.77
CA MET A 1 6.10 7.06 10.59
C MET A 1 5.19 7.66 9.53
N GLY A 2 5.62 8.74 8.88
CA GLY A 2 4.82 9.41 7.87
C GLY A 2 4.96 8.78 6.47
N CYS A 3 4.40 9.45 5.45
CA CYS A 3 4.56 9.08 4.05
C CYS A 3 5.94 9.54 3.56
N VAL A 4 6.92 8.65 3.61
CA VAL A 4 8.28 8.91 3.13
C VAL A 4 8.45 8.17 1.80
N LEU A 5 8.73 8.93 0.73
CA LEU A 5 8.88 8.34 -0.60
C LEU A 5 10.28 7.76 -0.77
N PRO A 6 10.41 6.63 -1.48
CA PRO A 6 11.73 6.11 -1.84
C PRO A 6 12.45 7.10 -2.78
N VAL A 7 13.75 7.25 -2.61
CA VAL A 7 14.58 7.96 -3.58
C VAL A 7 14.75 7.12 -4.85
N ASP A 8 15.06 7.77 -5.96
CA ASP A 8 15.27 7.10 -7.24
C ASP A 8 16.35 6.02 -7.14
N GLY A 9 16.09 4.86 -7.72
CA GLY A 9 16.98 3.71 -7.73
C GLY A 9 17.00 2.88 -6.43
N PHE A 10 16.30 3.29 -5.36
CA PHE A 10 16.30 2.56 -4.09
C PHE A 10 15.61 1.20 -4.23
N LEU A 11 14.40 1.17 -4.76
CA LEU A 11 13.63 -0.07 -4.90
C LEU A 11 14.24 -1.02 -5.93
N GLU A 12 14.75 -0.49 -7.03
CA GLU A 12 15.49 -1.23 -8.06
C GLU A 12 16.75 -1.87 -7.47
N THR A 13 17.46 -1.13 -6.61
CA THR A 13 18.63 -1.66 -5.91
C THR A 13 18.25 -2.77 -4.96
N LEU A 14 17.19 -2.60 -4.17
CA LEU A 14 16.68 -3.69 -3.31
C LEU A 14 16.33 -4.93 -4.11
N ARG A 15 15.60 -4.79 -5.22
CA ARG A 15 15.23 -5.93 -6.07
C ARG A 15 16.47 -6.64 -6.63
N ARG A 16 17.41 -5.88 -7.19
CA ARG A 16 18.65 -6.43 -7.75
C ARG A 16 19.49 -7.16 -6.72
N GLU A 17 19.73 -6.55 -5.55
CA GLU A 17 20.58 -7.15 -4.53
C GLU A 17 19.91 -8.37 -3.86
N THR A 18 18.60 -8.31 -3.60
CA THR A 18 17.88 -9.47 -3.06
C THR A 18 17.86 -10.64 -4.03
N GLU A 19 17.68 -10.38 -5.33
CA GLU A 19 17.72 -11.42 -6.36
C GLU A 19 19.11 -12.04 -6.48
N LYS A 20 20.16 -11.21 -6.52
CA LYS A 20 21.55 -11.64 -6.58
C LYS A 20 21.95 -12.55 -5.42
N HIS A 21 21.41 -12.32 -4.24
CA HIS A 21 21.76 -13.05 -3.02
C HIS A 21 20.72 -14.13 -2.63
N GLY A 22 19.69 -14.36 -3.45
CA GLY A 22 18.64 -15.32 -3.15
C GLY A 22 17.81 -14.93 -1.91
N THR A 23 17.75 -13.65 -1.59
CA THR A 23 17.00 -13.12 -0.46
C THR A 23 15.57 -12.81 -0.86
N VAL A 24 14.60 -13.18 -0.03
CA VAL A 24 13.18 -12.90 -0.28
C VAL A 24 12.91 -11.41 -0.09
N LEU A 25 12.42 -10.75 -1.12
CA LEU A 25 11.93 -9.37 -1.06
C LEU A 25 10.43 -9.37 -0.76
N ILE A 26 10.04 -8.77 0.35
CA ILE A 26 8.63 -8.68 0.76
C ILE A 26 8.19 -7.21 0.69
N PHE A 27 7.12 -6.93 -0.03
CA PHE A 27 6.45 -5.62 0.02
C PHE A 27 5.32 -5.68 1.03
N ASP A 28 5.45 -4.89 2.10
CA ASP A 28 4.35 -4.62 3.01
C ASP A 28 3.45 -3.54 2.40
N GLU A 29 2.45 -4.01 1.69
CA GLU A 29 1.44 -3.14 1.06
C GLU A 29 0.16 -3.00 1.92
N VAL A 30 0.25 -3.28 3.22
CA VAL A 30 -0.90 -3.12 4.14
C VAL A 30 -1.43 -1.69 4.14
N MET A 31 -0.57 -0.68 3.95
CA MET A 31 -0.98 0.72 3.83
C MET A 31 -1.19 1.16 2.37
N CYS A 32 -0.31 0.79 1.46
CA CYS A 32 -0.26 1.33 0.10
C CYS A 32 -1.06 0.51 -0.92
N GLY A 33 -1.28 -0.78 -0.67
CA GLY A 33 -2.07 -1.65 -1.54
C GLY A 33 -3.49 -1.11 -1.77
N PHE A 34 -3.88 -0.99 -3.02
CA PHE A 34 -5.16 -0.40 -3.47
C PHE A 34 -5.40 1.05 -3.00
N ARG A 35 -4.42 1.70 -2.38
CA ARG A 35 -4.54 3.08 -1.90
C ARG A 35 -3.78 4.06 -2.79
N THR A 36 -2.57 3.74 -3.18
CA THR A 36 -1.75 4.59 -4.07
C THR A 36 -2.20 4.49 -5.51
N GLU A 37 -2.47 3.27 -5.94
CA GLU A 37 -3.05 2.90 -7.24
C GLU A 37 -3.61 1.47 -7.19
N LEU A 38 -4.19 0.99 -8.29
CA LEU A 38 -4.84 -0.33 -8.36
C LEU A 38 -3.88 -1.49 -8.05
N HIS A 39 -2.63 -1.39 -8.49
CA HIS A 39 -1.62 -2.43 -8.30
C HIS A 39 -0.64 -2.12 -7.14
N GLY A 40 -0.99 -1.16 -6.28
CA GLY A 40 -0.19 -0.77 -5.12
C GLY A 40 1.17 -0.15 -5.47
N ALA A 41 2.11 -0.21 -4.53
CA ALA A 41 3.45 0.31 -4.74
C ALA A 41 4.23 -0.49 -5.80
N GLN A 42 4.02 -1.79 -5.87
CA GLN A 42 4.66 -2.64 -6.89
C GLN A 42 4.29 -2.21 -8.31
N GLY A 43 3.04 -1.85 -8.57
CA GLY A 43 2.61 -1.30 -9.85
C GLY A 43 3.17 0.09 -10.10
N LYS A 44 3.08 0.95 -9.10
CA LYS A 44 3.56 2.34 -9.18
C LYS A 44 5.04 2.44 -9.52
N TYR A 45 5.87 1.57 -8.95
CA TYR A 45 7.33 1.60 -9.14
C TYR A 45 7.83 0.53 -10.11
N GLY A 46 6.97 -0.33 -10.64
CA GLY A 46 7.35 -1.39 -11.57
C GLY A 46 8.25 -2.47 -10.95
N ILE A 47 8.21 -2.64 -9.63
CA ILE A 47 9.01 -3.63 -8.91
C ILE A 47 8.13 -4.78 -8.46
N ILE A 48 8.46 -6.00 -8.87
CA ILE A 48 7.74 -7.21 -8.45
C ILE A 48 8.48 -7.85 -7.28
N PRO A 49 7.91 -7.85 -6.07
CA PRO A 49 8.49 -8.52 -4.92
C PRO A 49 8.32 -10.04 -5.01
N ASP A 50 8.98 -10.78 -4.13
CA ASP A 50 8.77 -12.22 -3.99
C ASP A 50 7.49 -12.54 -3.21
N MET A 51 7.12 -11.65 -2.27
CA MET A 51 5.87 -11.71 -1.49
C MET A 51 5.28 -10.32 -1.30
N THR A 52 3.97 -10.27 -1.12
CA THR A 52 3.21 -9.05 -0.80
C THR A 52 2.29 -9.31 0.38
N CYS A 53 2.26 -8.38 1.34
CA CYS A 53 1.28 -8.36 2.42
C CYS A 53 0.23 -7.29 2.13
N LEU A 54 -1.05 -7.62 2.35
CA LEU A 54 -2.19 -6.75 2.12
C LEU A 54 -3.08 -6.70 3.38
N GLY A 55 -3.78 -5.59 3.57
CA GLY A 55 -4.72 -5.39 4.66
C GLY A 55 -5.57 -4.14 4.42
N LYS A 56 -6.14 -3.59 5.48
CA LYS A 56 -6.91 -2.33 5.45
C LYS A 56 -7.95 -2.26 4.32
N ILE A 57 -7.61 -1.69 3.17
CA ILE A 57 -8.52 -1.50 2.00
C ILE A 57 -9.18 -2.81 1.58
N ILE A 58 -8.43 -3.92 1.58
CA ILE A 58 -8.97 -5.23 1.16
C ILE A 58 -10.07 -5.76 2.07
N GLY A 59 -10.23 -5.21 3.26
CA GLY A 59 -11.29 -5.57 4.20
C GLY A 59 -12.53 -4.69 4.10
N GLY A 60 -12.50 -3.61 3.28
CA GLY A 60 -13.64 -2.72 3.17
C GLY A 60 -14.05 -2.05 4.49
N GLY A 61 -13.08 -1.80 5.38
CA GLY A 61 -13.32 -1.28 6.72
C GLY A 61 -13.43 -2.35 7.82
N LEU A 62 -13.48 -3.63 7.44
CA LEU A 62 -13.55 -4.76 8.35
C LEU A 62 -12.20 -5.50 8.46
N PRO A 63 -11.99 -6.34 9.50
CA PRO A 63 -10.73 -7.02 9.72
C PRO A 63 -10.48 -8.10 8.65
N ALA A 64 -9.66 -7.77 7.67
CA ALA A 64 -9.15 -8.70 6.67
C ALA A 64 -7.68 -8.40 6.40
N ALA A 65 -6.90 -9.44 6.18
CA ALA A 65 -5.53 -9.39 5.74
C ALA A 65 -5.26 -10.55 4.78
N ALA A 66 -4.29 -10.37 3.93
CA ALA A 66 -3.83 -11.41 3.02
C ALA A 66 -2.33 -11.27 2.80
N TYR A 67 -1.71 -12.35 2.45
CA TYR A 67 -0.36 -12.36 1.89
C TYR A 67 -0.31 -13.37 0.75
N GLY A 68 0.59 -13.13 -0.18
CA GLY A 68 0.80 -13.99 -1.33
C GLY A 68 2.14 -13.72 -1.96
N GLY A 69 2.54 -14.55 -2.90
CA GLY A 69 3.83 -14.40 -3.55
C GLY A 69 4.16 -15.54 -4.50
N LYS A 70 5.46 -15.73 -4.73
CA LYS A 70 5.96 -16.81 -5.57
C LYS A 70 5.46 -18.16 -5.09
N ARG A 71 5.09 -19.03 -6.04
CA ARG A 71 4.52 -20.36 -5.76
C ARG A 71 5.41 -21.18 -4.83
N ASP A 72 6.72 -21.20 -5.06
CA ASP A 72 7.65 -21.98 -4.25
C ASP A 72 7.68 -21.57 -2.78
N ILE A 73 7.48 -20.28 -2.52
CA ILE A 73 7.36 -19.75 -1.15
C ILE A 73 5.99 -20.15 -0.57
N MET A 74 4.91 -19.94 -1.33
CA MET A 74 3.56 -20.21 -0.85
C MET A 74 3.31 -21.71 -0.62
N ASN A 75 3.95 -22.59 -1.37
CA ASN A 75 3.89 -24.04 -1.17
C ASN A 75 4.54 -24.52 0.14
N CYS A 76 5.27 -23.64 0.86
CA CYS A 76 5.73 -23.96 2.20
C CYS A 76 4.60 -23.98 3.25
N ILE A 77 3.43 -23.44 2.93
CA ILE A 77 2.29 -23.33 3.84
C ILE A 77 1.46 -24.60 3.78
N ALA A 78 0.98 -25.04 4.95
CA ALA A 78 0.08 -26.19 5.06
C ALA A 78 -1.21 -25.96 4.24
N PRO A 79 -1.78 -27.01 3.58
CA PRO A 79 -1.39 -28.42 3.69
C PRO A 79 -0.23 -28.85 2.79
N ASP A 80 0.22 -28.02 1.83
CA ASP A 80 1.26 -28.40 0.87
C ASP A 80 2.64 -28.43 1.51
N GLY A 81 2.90 -27.57 2.50
CA GLY A 81 4.13 -27.49 3.26
C GLY A 81 3.94 -27.65 4.76
N SER A 82 5.02 -27.43 5.51
CA SER A 82 5.05 -27.63 6.97
C SER A 82 4.72 -26.36 7.78
N VAL A 83 4.61 -25.22 7.14
CA VAL A 83 4.35 -23.94 7.82
C VAL A 83 2.86 -23.80 8.14
N TYR A 84 2.53 -23.89 9.41
CA TYR A 84 1.15 -23.71 9.87
C TYR A 84 0.75 -22.23 9.86
N GLN A 85 -0.43 -21.94 9.33
CA GLN A 85 -1.04 -20.62 9.37
C GLN A 85 -2.53 -20.76 9.69
N ALA A 86 -3.00 -20.01 10.66
CA ALA A 86 -4.42 -19.94 11.01
C ALA A 86 -4.76 -18.57 11.61
N GLY A 87 -6.03 -18.22 11.55
CA GLY A 87 -6.57 -17.01 12.17
C GLY A 87 -8.07 -17.15 12.36
N THR A 88 -8.56 -16.87 13.57
CA THR A 88 -9.97 -17.03 13.94
C THR A 88 -10.91 -16.26 13.01
N LEU A 89 -10.48 -15.07 12.55
CA LEU A 89 -11.26 -14.22 11.65
C LEU A 89 -10.91 -14.39 10.17
N SER A 90 -9.98 -15.32 9.84
CA SER A 90 -9.59 -15.56 8.45
C SER A 90 -10.78 -16.02 7.61
N GLY A 91 -11.03 -15.33 6.50
CA GLY A 91 -12.13 -15.67 5.58
C GLY A 91 -13.53 -15.42 6.14
N ASN A 92 -13.69 -14.63 7.22
CA ASN A 92 -15.03 -14.36 7.73
C ASN A 92 -15.89 -13.68 6.64
N PRO A 93 -17.16 -14.10 6.50
CA PRO A 93 -17.99 -13.70 5.35
C PRO A 93 -18.26 -12.19 5.30
N LEU A 94 -18.38 -11.52 6.43
CA LEU A 94 -18.61 -10.08 6.49
C LEU A 94 -17.44 -9.30 5.90
N ALA A 95 -16.21 -9.57 6.36
CA ALA A 95 -15.02 -8.87 5.87
C ALA A 95 -14.71 -9.22 4.40
N VAL A 96 -14.93 -10.47 4.00
CA VAL A 96 -14.74 -10.88 2.60
C VAL A 96 -15.74 -10.19 1.68
N THR A 97 -17.02 -10.11 2.07
CA THR A 97 -18.05 -9.42 1.28
C THR A 97 -17.78 -7.92 1.18
N ALA A 98 -17.49 -7.26 2.31
CA ALA A 98 -17.17 -5.83 2.32
C ALA A 98 -15.91 -5.51 1.50
N GLY A 99 -14.90 -6.36 1.59
CA GLY A 99 -13.67 -6.26 0.80
C GLY A 99 -13.94 -6.43 -0.69
N LEU A 100 -14.71 -7.45 -1.07
CA LEU A 100 -15.10 -7.71 -2.46
C LEU A 100 -15.81 -6.50 -3.08
N GLU A 101 -16.82 -5.97 -2.41
CA GLU A 101 -17.56 -4.78 -2.84
C GLU A 101 -16.64 -3.57 -2.99
N THR A 102 -15.74 -3.34 -2.00
CA THR A 102 -14.77 -2.25 -2.05
C THR A 102 -13.85 -2.36 -3.26
N LEU A 103 -13.32 -3.54 -3.52
CA LEU A 103 -12.42 -3.77 -4.66
C LEU A 103 -13.17 -3.67 -6.01
N GLN A 104 -14.43 -4.10 -6.06
CA GLN A 104 -15.27 -3.92 -7.23
C GLN A 104 -15.54 -2.44 -7.51
N MET A 105 -15.88 -1.65 -6.49
CA MET A 105 -16.06 -0.20 -6.61
C MET A 105 -14.79 0.48 -7.15
N ILE A 106 -13.62 0.14 -6.59
CA ILE A 106 -12.33 0.68 -7.05
C ILE A 106 -12.11 0.40 -8.54
N ARG A 107 -12.47 -0.81 -9.02
CA ARG A 107 -12.28 -1.22 -10.42
C ARG A 107 -13.30 -0.64 -11.38
N THR A 108 -14.51 -0.35 -10.92
CA THR A 108 -15.64 0.03 -11.79
C THR A 108 -15.89 1.53 -11.85
N ILE A 109 -15.50 2.29 -10.83
CA ILE A 109 -15.64 3.75 -10.84
C ILE A 109 -14.61 4.35 -11.81
N PRO A 110 -15.04 5.05 -12.86
CA PRO A 110 -14.13 5.70 -13.80
C PRO A 110 -13.22 6.70 -13.08
N ASP A 111 -11.97 6.75 -13.47
CA ASP A 111 -10.98 7.70 -12.94
C ASP A 111 -10.83 7.71 -11.40
N PHE A 112 -11.16 6.59 -10.74
CA PHE A 112 -11.18 6.49 -9.27
C PHE A 112 -9.94 7.09 -8.61
N TYR A 113 -8.74 6.67 -9.03
CA TYR A 113 -7.48 7.16 -8.43
C TYR A 113 -7.17 8.60 -8.77
N LYS A 114 -7.53 9.05 -9.98
CA LYS A 114 -7.37 10.45 -10.39
C LYS A 114 -8.24 11.38 -9.53
N ILE A 115 -9.50 11.00 -9.33
CA ILE A 115 -10.44 11.75 -8.47
C ILE A 115 -9.91 11.82 -7.03
N LEU A 116 -9.39 10.71 -6.48
CA LEU A 116 -8.81 10.70 -5.14
C LEU A 116 -7.57 11.58 -5.04
N GLU A 117 -6.69 11.53 -6.02
CA GLU A 117 -5.48 12.34 -6.07
C GLU A 117 -5.80 13.84 -6.15
N GLU A 118 -6.77 14.23 -6.97
CA GLU A 118 -7.24 15.61 -7.07
C GLU A 118 -7.83 16.12 -5.74
N LYS A 119 -8.63 15.29 -5.06
CA LYS A 119 -9.15 15.63 -3.72
C LYS A 119 -8.02 15.79 -2.71
N THR A 120 -7.03 14.92 -2.75
CA THR A 120 -5.85 15.00 -1.87
C THR A 120 -5.05 16.25 -2.14
N LYS A 121 -4.76 16.58 -3.39
CA LYS A 121 -4.06 17.81 -3.78
C LYS A 121 -4.79 19.07 -3.29
N ARG A 122 -6.12 19.10 -3.42
CA ARG A 122 -6.94 20.22 -2.94
C ARG A 122 -6.84 20.36 -1.42
N LEU A 123 -6.92 19.26 -0.67
CA LEU A 123 -6.77 19.27 0.79
C LEU A 123 -5.40 19.78 1.21
N LEU A 124 -4.35 19.24 0.59
CA LEU A 124 -2.96 19.62 0.91
C LEU A 124 -2.66 21.07 0.55
N GLY A 125 -3.19 21.57 -0.56
CA GLY A 125 -3.10 22.99 -0.93
C GLY A 125 -3.68 23.88 0.17
N GLY A 126 -4.90 23.61 0.63
CA GLY A 126 -5.51 24.39 1.71
C GLY A 126 -4.74 24.32 3.03
N TRP A 127 -4.09 23.18 3.33
CA TRP A 127 -3.24 23.10 4.52
C TRP A 127 -1.94 23.89 4.39
N LEU A 128 -1.32 23.88 3.20
CA LEU A 128 -0.12 24.69 2.94
C LEU A 128 -0.44 26.19 3.03
N ASP A 129 -1.58 26.63 2.49
CA ASP A 129 -2.04 28.02 2.59
C ASP A 129 -2.26 28.42 4.06
N ALA A 130 -2.98 27.60 4.84
CA ALA A 130 -3.21 27.85 6.25
C ALA A 130 -1.92 27.85 7.08
N ALA A 131 -0.97 26.97 6.77
CA ALA A 131 0.34 26.95 7.41
C ALA A 131 1.14 28.24 7.11
N ALA A 132 1.11 28.69 5.86
CA ALA A 132 1.76 29.93 5.44
C ALA A 132 1.16 31.15 6.15
N GLU A 133 -0.18 31.24 6.23
CA GLU A 133 -0.87 32.30 6.97
C GLU A 133 -0.52 32.31 8.47
N ALA A 134 -0.34 31.10 9.05
CA ALA A 134 0.05 30.94 10.46
C ALA A 134 1.55 31.12 10.72
N GLY A 135 2.37 31.28 9.68
CA GLY A 135 3.83 31.35 9.80
C GLY A 135 4.48 30.03 10.26
N VAL A 136 3.84 28.89 9.98
CA VAL A 136 4.32 27.55 10.36
C VAL A 136 5.00 26.88 9.18
N ALA A 137 6.25 26.45 9.37
CA ALA A 137 6.97 25.68 8.35
C ALA A 137 6.41 24.26 8.25
N VAL A 138 6.00 23.86 7.04
CA VAL A 138 5.42 22.54 6.76
C VAL A 138 5.94 22.01 5.43
N GLN A 139 6.32 20.74 5.43
CA GLN A 139 6.57 19.96 4.21
C GLN A 139 5.46 18.93 4.00
N VAL A 140 5.11 18.68 2.76
CA VAL A 140 4.09 17.71 2.38
C VAL A 140 4.69 16.64 1.49
N HIS A 141 4.49 15.39 1.87
CA HIS A 141 4.78 14.24 1.01
C HIS A 141 3.47 13.56 0.62
N GLN A 142 3.34 13.19 -0.66
CA GLN A 142 2.14 12.56 -1.22
C GLN A 142 2.49 11.39 -2.13
N SER A 143 1.72 10.30 -2.02
CA SER A 143 1.75 9.16 -2.94
C SER A 143 0.31 8.70 -3.22
N GLY A 144 -0.23 9.09 -4.38
CA GLY A 144 -1.64 8.91 -4.68
C GLY A 144 -2.52 9.63 -3.65
N SER A 145 -3.39 8.91 -2.95
CA SER A 145 -4.22 9.44 -1.86
C SER A 145 -3.56 9.35 -0.48
N MET A 146 -2.36 8.81 -0.38
CA MET A 146 -1.58 8.81 0.86
C MET A 146 -0.77 10.10 0.98
N PHE A 147 -0.74 10.69 2.17
CA PHE A 147 0.03 11.90 2.42
C PHE A 147 0.45 12.00 3.88
N CYS A 148 1.41 12.88 4.13
CA CYS A 148 1.83 13.28 5.47
C CYS A 148 2.29 14.74 5.45
N LEU A 149 2.02 15.46 6.55
CA LEU A 149 2.61 16.75 6.83
C LEU A 149 3.75 16.56 7.83
N PHE A 150 4.86 17.19 7.55
CA PHE A 150 5.99 17.31 8.46
C PHE A 150 6.16 18.78 8.85
N PHE A 151 6.06 19.05 10.15
CA PHE A 151 6.21 20.40 10.71
C PHE A 151 7.70 20.71 10.88
N ASN A 152 8.36 20.98 9.77
CA ASN A 152 9.75 21.35 9.70
C ASN A 152 10.02 22.18 8.43
N ASP A 153 11.23 22.75 8.37
CA ASP A 153 11.72 23.59 7.28
C ASP A 153 12.78 22.90 6.40
N LYS A 154 13.05 21.60 6.65
CA LYS A 154 14.12 20.83 6.01
C LYS A 154 13.63 19.52 5.45
#